data_db63a2520b8d6402dca18611197dd9ee
#
_entry.id   db63a2520b8d6402dca18611197dd9ee
#
_cell.length_a   1.000
_cell.length_b   1.000
_cell.length_c   1.000
_cell.angle_alpha   90.00
_cell.angle_beta   90.00
_cell.angle_gamma   90.00
#
_symmetry.space_group_name_H-M   'P 1'
#
loop_
_entity.id
_entity.type
_entity.pdbx_description
1 polymer ?
#
loop_
_entity_poly.entity_id
_entity_poly.type
_entity_poly.pdbx_seq_one_letter_code
_entity_poly.pdbx_strand_id
1 'polypeptide(L)' 'RSTSLDTAMQIAESVRAAVARITIPGLPRFTVSIGVARHNQGESIDELFKRVDDALYRAKNDGRNKVLAA' A
#
# COMPACT_ATOMS: atom_id res chain seq x y z
N ARG A 1 -15.86 11.39 7.01
CA ARG A 1 -15.12 12.26 6.13
C ARG A 1 -14.16 11.45 5.25
N SER A 2 -14.25 11.63 3.96
CA SER A 2 -13.43 10.82 3.05
C SER A 2 -12.05 11.47 2.83
N THR A 3 -11.05 10.62 2.66
CA THR A 3 -9.70 11.04 2.33
C THR A 3 -9.50 10.81 0.84
N SER A 4 -8.90 11.78 0.15
CA SER A 4 -8.63 11.62 -1.27
C SER A 4 -7.60 10.51 -1.51
N LEU A 5 -7.62 9.95 -2.71
CA LEU A 5 -6.64 8.91 -3.07
C LEU A 5 -5.22 9.45 -2.97
N ASP A 6 -5.00 10.69 -3.40
CA ASP A 6 -3.67 11.31 -3.31
C ASP A 6 -3.19 11.40 -1.87
N THR A 7 -4.07 11.83 -0.94
CA THR A 7 -3.71 11.91 0.46
C THR A 7 -3.44 10.52 1.03
N ALA A 8 -4.26 9.54 0.68
CA ALA A 8 -4.04 8.16 1.12
C ALA A 8 -2.71 7.61 0.60
N MET A 9 -2.36 7.92 -0.65
CA MET A 9 -1.08 7.51 -1.21
C MET A 9 0.10 8.16 -0.47
N GLN A 10 -0.03 9.45 -0.11
CA GLN A 10 1.01 10.14 0.65
C GLN A 10 1.20 9.52 2.03
N ILE A 11 0.10 9.19 2.71
CA ILE A 11 0.17 8.55 4.02
C ILE A 11 0.83 7.17 3.89
N ALA A 12 0.42 6.39 2.91
CA ALA A 12 0.99 5.07 2.67
C ALA A 12 2.49 5.15 2.36
N GLU A 13 2.89 6.12 1.56
CA GLU A 13 4.30 6.32 1.22
C GLU A 13 5.11 6.72 2.46
N SER A 14 4.54 7.53 3.34
CA SER A 14 5.20 7.90 4.60
C SER A 14 5.41 6.66 5.48
N VAL A 15 4.41 5.77 5.55
CA VAL A 15 4.53 4.52 6.30
C VAL A 15 5.61 3.63 5.69
N ARG A 16 5.58 3.46 4.37
CA ARG A 16 6.56 2.63 3.67
C ARG A 16 7.98 3.13 3.93
N ALA A 17 8.20 4.44 3.80
CA ALA A 17 9.51 5.04 3.98
C ALA A 17 9.98 4.90 5.44
N ALA A 18 9.06 5.07 6.40
CA ALA A 18 9.40 4.93 7.82
C ALA A 18 9.83 3.49 8.13
N VAL A 19 9.09 2.50 7.61
CA VAL A 19 9.43 1.09 7.81
C VAL A 19 10.80 0.78 7.20
N ALA A 20 11.07 1.29 6.01
CA ALA A 20 12.33 1.03 5.31
C ALA A 20 13.55 1.59 6.08
N ARG A 21 13.32 2.57 6.95
CA ARG A 21 14.41 3.17 7.75
C ARG A 21 14.64 2.47 9.08
N ILE A 22 13.74 1.55 9.47
CA ILE A 22 13.88 0.85 10.75
C ILE A 22 15.11 -0.04 10.70
N THR A 23 15.96 0.07 11.71
CA THR A 23 17.11 -0.81 11.89
C THR A 23 17.04 -1.40 13.28
N ILE A 24 17.01 -2.73 13.36
CA ILE A 24 16.99 -3.44 14.63
C ILE A 24 18.25 -4.28 14.70
N PRO A 25 19.12 -4.04 15.72
CA PRO A 25 20.35 -4.82 15.84
C PRO A 25 20.08 -6.32 15.89
N GLY A 26 20.81 -7.07 15.09
CA GLY A 26 20.67 -8.52 15.03
C GLY A 26 19.61 -9.03 14.08
N LEU A 27 18.85 -8.13 13.44
CA LEU A 27 17.82 -8.52 12.49
C LEU A 27 18.11 -7.93 11.11
N PRO A 28 17.75 -8.64 10.04
CA PRO A 28 17.87 -8.07 8.69
C PRO A 28 16.91 -6.90 8.52
N ARG A 29 17.21 -6.02 7.59
CA ARG A 29 16.32 -4.92 7.23
C ARG A 29 15.07 -5.51 6.55
N PHE A 30 13.95 -4.85 6.74
CA PHE A 30 12.70 -5.27 6.12
C PHE A 30 11.96 -4.08 5.54
N THR A 31 11.04 -4.35 4.64
CA THR A 31 10.25 -3.34 3.97
C THR A 31 8.80 -3.79 3.91
N VAL A 32 7.92 -2.87 3.50
CA VAL A 32 6.51 -3.20 3.29
C VAL A 32 6.10 -2.83 1.87
N SER A 33 5.16 -3.57 1.35
CA SER A 33 4.47 -3.23 0.11
C SER A 33 3.02 -2.92 0.45
N ILE A 34 2.47 -1.86 -0.12
CA ILE A 34 1.15 -1.37 0.25
C ILE A 34 0.30 -1.15 -1.01
N GLY A 35 -0.92 -1.70 -0.98
CA GLY A 35 -1.91 -1.41 -2.01
C GLY A 35 -2.92 -0.41 -1.47
N VAL A 36 -3.29 0.57 -2.28
CA VAL A 36 -4.23 1.62 -1.89
C VAL A 36 -5.32 1.71 -2.96
N ALA A 37 -6.56 1.80 -2.53
CA ALA A 37 -7.68 1.95 -3.44
C ALA A 37 -8.72 2.89 -2.85
N ARG A 38 -9.43 3.58 -3.73
CA ARG A 38 -10.60 4.35 -3.36
C ARG A 38 -11.84 3.53 -3.69
N HIS A 39 -12.80 3.52 -2.77
CA HIS A 39 -14.07 2.84 -3.02
C HIS A 39 -14.85 3.62 -4.08
N ASN A 40 -15.23 2.95 -5.16
CA ASN A 40 -15.99 3.56 -6.22
C ASN A 40 -17.49 3.41 -5.96
N GLN A 41 -18.27 4.40 -6.40
CA GLN A 41 -19.71 4.35 -6.26
C GLN A 41 -20.24 3.10 -6.96
N GLY A 42 -21.11 2.35 -6.27
CA GLY A 42 -21.69 1.13 -6.82
C GLY A 42 -20.78 -0.10 -6.73
N GLU A 43 -19.57 0.06 -6.25
CA GLU A 43 -18.64 -1.06 -6.11
C GLU A 43 -18.93 -1.83 -4.83
N SER A 44 -18.98 -3.15 -4.90
CA SER A 44 -19.12 -3.99 -3.71
C SER A 44 -17.82 -4.02 -2.91
N ILE A 45 -17.92 -4.42 -1.65
CA ILE A 45 -16.73 -4.59 -0.81
C ILE A 45 -15.81 -5.66 -1.40
N ASP A 46 -16.37 -6.74 -1.92
CA ASP A 46 -15.57 -7.81 -2.54
C ASP A 46 -14.81 -7.30 -3.76
N GLU A 47 -15.45 -6.48 -4.57
CA GLU A 47 -14.79 -5.87 -5.74
C GLU A 47 -13.67 -4.92 -5.31
N LEU A 48 -13.91 -4.13 -4.26
CA LEU A 48 -12.89 -3.24 -3.72
C LEU A 48 -11.68 -4.02 -3.22
N PHE A 49 -11.92 -5.06 -2.42
CA PHE A 49 -10.84 -5.89 -1.88
C PHE A 49 -10.04 -6.55 -3.00
N LYS A 50 -10.71 -7.01 -4.05
CA LYS A 50 -10.00 -7.61 -5.18
C LYS A 50 -9.05 -6.62 -5.85
N ARG A 51 -9.49 -5.37 -6.02
CA ARG A 51 -8.62 -4.33 -6.59
C ARG A 51 -7.43 -4.03 -5.71
N VAL A 52 -7.65 -3.96 -4.39
CA VAL A 52 -6.56 -3.73 -3.43
C VAL A 52 -5.58 -4.89 -3.46
N ASP A 53 -6.09 -6.12 -3.45
CA ASP A 53 -5.24 -7.32 -3.49
C ASP A 53 -4.41 -7.36 -4.77
N ASP A 54 -5.00 -7.01 -5.91
CA ASP A 54 -4.29 -6.97 -7.18
C ASP A 54 -3.17 -5.93 -7.15
N ALA A 55 -3.43 -4.76 -6.57
CA ALA A 55 -2.41 -3.71 -6.44
C ALA A 55 -1.27 -4.17 -5.53
N LEU A 56 -1.60 -4.82 -4.42
CA LEU A 56 -0.60 -5.35 -3.50
C LEU A 56 0.24 -6.43 -4.17
N TYR A 57 -0.40 -7.32 -4.92
CA TYR A 57 0.30 -8.37 -5.66
C TYR A 57 1.29 -7.76 -6.66
N ARG A 58 0.85 -6.73 -7.41
CA ARG A 58 1.75 -6.04 -8.35
C ARG A 58 2.93 -5.38 -7.63
N ALA A 59 2.67 -4.77 -6.47
CA ALA A 59 3.74 -4.14 -5.69
C ALA A 59 4.79 -5.16 -5.27
N LYS A 60 4.35 -6.34 -4.85
CA LYS A 60 5.27 -7.43 -4.44
C LYS A 60 6.05 -7.97 -5.62
N ASN A 61 5.41 -8.12 -6.78
CA ASN A 61 6.07 -8.65 -7.97
C ASN A 61 6.98 -7.65 -8.64
N ASP A 62 6.73 -6.36 -8.43
CA ASP A 62 7.51 -5.28 -9.04
C ASP A 62 8.61 -4.77 -8.09
N GLY A 63 9.21 -5.68 -7.33
CA GLY A 63 10.37 -5.37 -6.50
C GLY A 63 10.08 -5.10 -5.04
N ARG A 64 8.83 -5.14 -4.61
CA ARG A 64 8.42 -4.88 -3.21
C ARG A 64 8.79 -3.46 -2.77
N ASN A 65 8.64 -3.14 -1.52
CA ASN A 65 9.03 -1.84 -0.95
C ASN A 65 8.44 -0.67 -1.76
N LYS A 66 7.14 -0.70 -1.99
CA LYS A 66 6.47 0.35 -2.76
C LYS A 66 4.99 0.41 -2.45
N VAL A 67 4.40 1.53 -2.83
CA VAL A 67 2.96 1.76 -2.74
C VAL A 67 2.41 1.82 -4.16
N LEU A 68 1.37 1.07 -4.43
CA LEU A 68 0.68 1.12 -5.71
C LEU A 68 -0.80 1.39 -5.50
N ALA A 69 -1.37 2.22 -6.37
CA ALA A 69 -2.80 2.46 -6.39
C ALA A 69 -3.51 1.41 -7.25
N ALA A 70 -4.67 1.03 -6.79
CA ALA A 70 -5.53 0.13 -7.56
C ALA A 70 -6.28 0.88 -8.65
#